data_b1273f02d38a09b2f154e3f03914a60f
#
_entry.id   b1273f02d38a09b2f154e3f03914a60f
#
_cell.length_a   1.000
_cell.length_b   1.000
_cell.length_c   1.000
_cell.angle_alpha   90.00
_cell.angle_beta   90.00
_cell.angle_gamma   90.00
#
_symmetry.space_group_name_H-M   'P 1'
#
loop_
_entity.id
_entity.type
_entity.pdbx_description
1 polymer ?
#
loop_
_entity_poly.entity_id
_entity_poly.type
_entity_poly.pdbx_seq_one_letter_code
_entity_poly.pdbx_strand_id
1 'polypeptide(L)'
;MTSPASVVIVGAGLAGLTAALHIADTVPVIVLAKRELNEGATAWAQGGIVGVLGRDDSIESHVRDTQDAGAGLVDETAARFIAERSAQAVEWLVAQGVPFTLDHDGPLGLHLTREGGHAVRRIAHAADATGKAIHDQLLAAAKAHHNITLRERWMALDLVTSRHVQREEVPRCYGIYALDIDSQKVETLAARAVILATGGAGKVYRYTTNPDTSTGDGIAMAWRAGCRVANMEFIQFHPTCLYHPQERSFLITEALRGEGGHLKLPDHVGGGRFMAAHDERLELAPRDIVARAIDFEMKKHGLDHVWLDATHLGEPFLKEHFPTIHARCLSLGIDIARQPIPVVPAVHFTCGGVVTDLHGRCDLPGLYAVRETTYTGLHGANRLASNSLLECVVLGQTCAADILGLTEIEPAPLPAWDESQVENADEQVVIAHNWDELRLLMWNYVGIVRTTKRLERALHRIALLRSEIDDYYANFRVTRDLLELRNLVECAELIVRSALLRHESRGLHFSRDYPRTLPVSFPTVLITPGNRR
;
A
#
# COMPACT_ATOMS: atom_id res chain seq x y z
N MET A 1 20.01 -17.85 -17.86
CA MET A 1 18.79 -18.64 -17.65
C MET A 1 18.64 -18.86 -16.16
N THR A 2 17.55 -18.37 -15.57
CA THR A 2 17.27 -18.60 -14.17
C THR A 2 16.99 -20.08 -13.93
N SER A 3 17.56 -20.67 -12.90
CA SER A 3 17.26 -22.05 -12.53
C SER A 3 15.76 -22.20 -12.21
N PRO A 4 15.06 -23.23 -12.70
CA PRO A 4 13.65 -23.48 -12.34
C PRO A 4 13.46 -23.75 -10.84
N ALA A 5 14.53 -23.85 -10.08
CA ALA A 5 14.51 -23.98 -8.62
C ALA A 5 14.41 -22.64 -7.87
N SER A 6 14.60 -21.50 -8.52
CA SER A 6 14.61 -20.17 -7.87
C SER A 6 13.21 -19.69 -7.49
N VAL A 7 13.14 -18.89 -6.43
CA VAL A 7 11.94 -18.09 -6.07
C VAL A 7 12.11 -16.69 -6.63
N VAL A 8 11.08 -16.18 -7.32
CA VAL A 8 11.07 -14.80 -7.82
C VAL A 8 10.17 -13.94 -6.94
N ILE A 9 10.72 -12.86 -6.42
CA ILE A 9 10.01 -11.89 -5.57
C ILE A 9 9.90 -10.57 -6.31
N VAL A 10 8.68 -10.09 -6.51
CA VAL A 10 8.41 -8.81 -7.17
C VAL A 10 8.17 -7.75 -6.10
N GLY A 11 9.17 -6.94 -5.83
CA GLY A 11 9.15 -5.87 -4.84
C GLY A 11 10.19 -6.04 -3.73
N ALA A 12 11.07 -5.05 -3.57
CA ALA A 12 12.13 -5.00 -2.58
C ALA A 12 11.75 -4.25 -1.29
N GLY A 13 10.45 -4.20 -0.95
CA GLY A 13 9.97 -3.65 0.32
C GLY A 13 10.15 -4.62 1.49
N LEU A 14 9.70 -4.22 2.70
CA LEU A 14 9.85 -5.01 3.93
C LEU A 14 9.42 -6.47 3.78
N ALA A 15 8.22 -6.74 3.25
CA ALA A 15 7.72 -8.10 3.12
C ALA A 15 8.55 -8.94 2.13
N GLY A 16 8.93 -8.34 0.98
CA GLY A 16 9.78 -9.02 -0.01
C GLY A 16 11.17 -9.35 0.53
N LEU A 17 11.82 -8.41 1.22
CA LEU A 17 13.14 -8.65 1.84
C LEU A 17 13.04 -9.66 2.99
N THR A 18 11.97 -9.61 3.81
CA THR A 18 11.74 -10.61 4.86
C THR A 18 11.62 -12.01 4.25
N ALA A 19 10.79 -12.18 3.22
CA ALA A 19 10.65 -13.47 2.55
C ALA A 19 11.97 -13.93 1.91
N ALA A 20 12.69 -13.00 1.25
CA ALA A 20 13.98 -13.32 0.62
C ALA A 20 15.00 -13.86 1.63
N LEU A 21 15.17 -13.19 2.77
CA LEU A 21 16.12 -13.59 3.80
C LEU A 21 15.77 -14.94 4.44
N HIS A 22 14.48 -15.28 4.57
CA HIS A 22 14.06 -16.57 5.14
C HIS A 22 14.11 -17.73 4.12
N ILE A 23 14.08 -17.44 2.82
CA ILE A 23 14.14 -18.48 1.76
C ILE A 23 15.60 -18.76 1.36
N ALA A 24 16.42 -17.75 1.34
CA ALA A 24 17.72 -17.77 0.66
C ALA A 24 18.75 -18.75 1.23
N ASP A 25 18.63 -19.13 2.51
CA ASP A 25 19.49 -20.16 3.09
C ASP A 25 19.34 -21.53 2.42
N THR A 26 18.19 -21.78 1.77
CA THR A 26 17.84 -23.08 1.19
C THR A 26 17.68 -23.02 -0.32
N VAL A 27 17.10 -21.95 -0.86
CA VAL A 27 16.69 -21.82 -2.26
C VAL A 27 17.18 -20.47 -2.82
N PRO A 28 17.77 -20.43 -4.04
CA PRO A 28 18.12 -19.17 -4.69
C PRO A 28 16.91 -18.25 -4.88
N VAL A 29 17.10 -16.95 -4.61
CA VAL A 29 16.05 -15.94 -4.68
C VAL A 29 16.46 -14.82 -5.64
N ILE A 30 15.52 -14.41 -6.49
CA ILE A 30 15.66 -13.23 -7.34
C ILE A 30 14.64 -12.20 -6.86
N VAL A 31 15.10 -11.03 -6.43
CA VAL A 31 14.25 -9.91 -6.03
C VAL A 31 14.28 -8.84 -7.12
N LEU A 32 13.11 -8.45 -7.61
CA LEU A 32 12.98 -7.41 -8.63
C LEU A 32 12.45 -6.12 -8.00
N ALA A 33 13.08 -4.99 -8.34
CA ALA A 33 12.62 -3.65 -8.02
C ALA A 33 12.50 -2.83 -9.30
N LYS A 34 11.33 -2.24 -9.57
CA LYS A 34 11.10 -1.45 -10.79
C LYS A 34 11.78 -0.07 -10.79
N ARG A 35 12.28 0.36 -9.64
CA ARG A 35 13.14 1.54 -9.43
C ARG A 35 14.34 1.11 -8.60
N GLU A 36 15.02 2.09 -8.01
CA GLU A 36 16.09 1.81 -7.06
C GLU A 36 15.56 1.03 -5.85
N LEU A 37 16.38 0.17 -5.24
CA LEU A 37 15.96 -0.71 -4.15
C LEU A 37 15.43 0.04 -2.91
N ASN A 38 15.85 1.27 -2.69
CA ASN A 38 15.43 2.13 -1.57
C ASN A 38 14.18 2.97 -1.85
N GLU A 39 13.62 2.91 -3.07
CA GLU A 39 12.43 3.66 -3.47
C GLU A 39 11.14 2.89 -3.21
N GLY A 40 10.85 2.56 -1.96
CA GLY A 40 9.64 1.83 -1.59
C GLY A 40 8.87 2.51 -0.46
N ALA A 41 7.56 2.22 -0.36
CA ALA A 41 6.71 2.76 0.70
C ALA A 41 7.21 2.42 2.12
N THR A 42 7.98 1.36 2.28
CA THR A 42 8.60 1.00 3.57
C THR A 42 9.56 2.09 4.03
N ALA A 43 10.44 2.59 3.15
CA ALA A 43 11.40 3.64 3.50
C ALA A 43 10.73 4.98 3.88
N TRP A 44 9.47 5.17 3.50
CA TRP A 44 8.70 6.38 3.80
C TRP A 44 7.79 6.24 5.04
N ALA A 45 7.73 5.03 5.65
CA ALA A 45 6.92 4.80 6.84
C ALA A 45 7.56 5.48 8.06
N GLN A 46 6.88 6.51 8.58
CA GLN A 46 7.33 7.28 9.75
C GLN A 46 6.94 6.59 11.07
N GLY A 47 5.78 5.91 11.10
CA GLY A 47 5.28 5.19 12.27
C GLY A 47 6.14 3.96 12.62
N GLY A 48 5.73 3.24 13.68
CA GLY A 48 6.43 2.07 14.15
C GLY A 48 5.81 0.74 13.70
N ILE A 49 6.27 -0.33 14.34
CA ILE A 49 5.76 -1.69 14.20
C ILE A 49 5.10 -2.14 15.51
N VAL A 50 3.93 -2.76 15.40
CA VAL A 50 3.26 -3.34 16.57
C VAL A 50 4.04 -4.53 17.11
N GLY A 51 4.21 -4.55 18.44
CA GLY A 51 4.70 -5.71 19.18
C GLY A 51 3.93 -5.85 20.50
N VAL A 52 3.25 -6.97 20.72
CA VAL A 52 2.63 -7.28 22.02
C VAL A 52 3.74 -7.78 22.96
N LEU A 53 4.43 -6.84 23.59
CA LEU A 53 5.65 -7.07 24.38
C LEU A 53 5.47 -6.69 25.86
N GLY A 54 4.62 -5.72 26.15
CA GLY A 54 4.41 -5.17 27.49
C GLY A 54 3.65 -6.11 28.41
N ARG A 55 3.89 -6.01 29.73
CA ARG A 55 3.17 -6.79 30.75
C ARG A 55 1.70 -6.33 30.92
N ASP A 56 1.41 -5.13 30.51
CA ASP A 56 0.10 -4.47 30.50
C ASP A 56 -0.67 -4.66 29.18
N ASP A 57 -0.10 -5.42 28.24
CA ASP A 57 -0.66 -5.72 26.93
C ASP A 57 -1.05 -7.20 26.78
N SER A 58 -1.92 -7.50 25.83
CA SER A 58 -2.31 -8.87 25.48
C SER A 58 -2.69 -9.00 24.01
N ILE A 59 -2.61 -10.23 23.49
CA ILE A 59 -3.08 -10.56 22.14
C ILE A 59 -4.53 -10.14 21.96
N GLU A 60 -5.39 -10.43 22.96
CA GLU A 60 -6.81 -10.08 22.95
C GLU A 60 -7.04 -8.57 22.88
N SER A 61 -6.22 -7.78 23.57
CA SER A 61 -6.25 -6.32 23.51
C SER A 61 -5.95 -5.82 22.09
N HIS A 62 -4.87 -6.34 21.48
CA HIS A 62 -4.50 -5.95 20.10
C HIS A 62 -5.52 -6.43 19.05
N VAL A 63 -6.07 -7.64 19.19
CA VAL A 63 -7.14 -8.15 18.31
C VAL A 63 -8.36 -7.24 18.39
N ARG A 64 -8.77 -6.84 19.61
CA ARG A 64 -9.91 -5.93 19.81
C ARG A 64 -9.66 -4.57 19.16
N ASP A 65 -8.50 -3.95 19.40
CA ASP A 65 -8.15 -2.67 18.79
C ASP A 65 -8.18 -2.76 17.24
N THR A 66 -7.72 -3.90 16.69
CA THR A 66 -7.76 -4.16 15.24
C THR A 66 -9.20 -4.30 14.73
N GLN A 67 -10.06 -5.04 15.46
CA GLN A 67 -11.48 -5.21 15.11
C GLN A 67 -12.25 -3.89 15.17
N ASP A 68 -12.01 -3.08 16.20
CA ASP A 68 -12.64 -1.77 16.36
C ASP A 68 -12.25 -0.82 15.22
N ALA A 69 -10.97 -0.78 14.87
CA ALA A 69 -10.49 0.02 13.74
C ALA A 69 -11.09 -0.45 12.41
N GLY A 70 -11.19 -1.75 12.19
CA GLY A 70 -11.66 -2.35 10.93
C GLY A 70 -13.17 -2.37 10.75
N ALA A 71 -13.93 -1.72 11.66
CA ALA A 71 -15.37 -1.43 11.54
C ALA A 71 -16.25 -2.64 11.21
N GLY A 72 -15.98 -3.79 11.85
CA GLY A 72 -16.78 -5.01 11.75
C GLY A 72 -16.55 -5.86 10.50
N LEU A 73 -15.48 -5.65 9.76
CA LEU A 73 -15.05 -6.47 8.61
C LEU A 73 -13.68 -7.15 8.80
N VAL A 74 -13.11 -7.06 9.99
CA VAL A 74 -11.87 -7.78 10.31
C VAL A 74 -12.16 -9.27 10.45
N ASP A 75 -11.34 -10.09 9.82
CA ASP A 75 -11.28 -11.52 10.11
C ASP A 75 -10.53 -11.73 11.43
N GLU A 76 -11.22 -12.25 12.45
CA GLU A 76 -10.65 -12.46 13.77
C GLU A 76 -9.48 -13.46 13.74
N THR A 77 -9.57 -14.48 12.87
CA THR A 77 -8.51 -15.47 12.71
C THR A 77 -7.24 -14.82 12.19
N ALA A 78 -7.38 -13.93 11.19
CA ALA A 78 -6.25 -13.18 10.65
C ALA A 78 -5.66 -12.21 11.69
N ALA A 79 -6.50 -11.46 12.40
CA ALA A 79 -6.06 -10.54 13.44
C ALA A 79 -5.30 -11.26 14.55
N ARG A 80 -5.82 -12.38 15.04
CA ARG A 80 -5.18 -13.21 16.06
C ARG A 80 -3.87 -13.82 15.58
N PHE A 81 -3.85 -14.38 14.37
CA PHE A 81 -2.66 -14.97 13.76
C PHE A 81 -1.49 -13.97 13.68
N ILE A 82 -1.78 -12.74 13.26
CA ILE A 82 -0.78 -11.66 13.16
C ILE A 82 -0.35 -11.18 14.56
N ALA A 83 -1.30 -10.98 15.48
CA ALA A 83 -1.04 -10.52 16.84
C ALA A 83 -0.16 -11.50 17.64
N GLU A 84 -0.43 -12.80 17.55
CA GLU A 84 0.34 -13.86 18.22
C GLU A 84 1.81 -13.92 17.79
N ARG A 85 2.11 -13.46 16.55
CA ARG A 85 3.47 -13.46 15.99
C ARG A 85 4.19 -12.12 16.15
N SER A 86 3.53 -11.13 16.75
CA SER A 86 4.05 -9.76 16.81
C SER A 86 5.35 -9.64 17.63
N ALA A 87 5.44 -10.32 18.77
CA ALA A 87 6.65 -10.31 19.59
C ALA A 87 7.83 -10.91 18.82
N GLN A 88 7.65 -12.10 18.24
CA GLN A 88 8.68 -12.78 17.46
C GLN A 88 9.12 -11.97 16.24
N ALA A 89 8.20 -11.25 15.59
CA ALA A 89 8.51 -10.37 14.47
C ALA A 89 9.44 -9.21 14.89
N VAL A 90 9.17 -8.58 16.04
CA VAL A 90 10.01 -7.51 16.58
C VAL A 90 11.37 -8.07 17.03
N GLU A 91 11.40 -9.21 17.73
CA GLU A 91 12.64 -9.89 18.14
C GLU A 91 13.54 -10.21 16.94
N TRP A 92 12.93 -10.73 15.85
CA TRP A 92 13.68 -11.00 14.63
C TRP A 92 14.29 -9.72 14.02
N LEU A 93 13.54 -8.61 13.97
CA LEU A 93 14.07 -7.33 13.49
C LEU A 93 15.21 -6.79 14.37
N VAL A 94 15.11 -6.95 15.69
CA VAL A 94 16.21 -6.62 16.62
C VAL A 94 17.44 -7.48 16.31
N ALA A 95 17.26 -8.77 16.08
CA ALA A 95 18.33 -9.69 15.70
C ALA A 95 18.96 -9.35 14.34
N GLN A 96 18.20 -8.76 13.41
CA GLN A 96 18.72 -8.21 12.15
C GLN A 96 19.51 -6.89 12.34
N GLY A 97 19.59 -6.35 13.56
CA GLY A 97 20.32 -5.12 13.85
C GLY A 97 19.53 -3.83 13.61
N VAL A 98 18.21 -3.90 13.54
CA VAL A 98 17.38 -2.67 13.39
C VAL A 98 17.58 -1.77 14.62
N PRO A 99 17.98 -0.49 14.45
CA PRO A 99 18.29 0.42 15.55
C PRO A 99 17.02 1.05 16.13
N PHE A 100 16.19 0.24 16.81
CA PHE A 100 15.03 0.76 17.53
C PHE A 100 15.43 1.70 18.66
N THR A 101 14.52 2.63 18.98
CA THR A 101 14.68 3.51 20.15
C THR A 101 14.66 2.68 21.43
N LEU A 102 15.68 2.86 22.26
CA LEU A 102 15.88 2.07 23.47
C LEU A 102 15.22 2.71 24.70
N ASP A 103 14.75 1.86 25.61
CA ASP A 103 14.31 2.21 26.95
C ASP A 103 14.79 1.09 27.90
N HIS A 104 15.66 1.43 28.84
CA HIS A 104 16.29 0.45 29.72
C HIS A 104 15.29 -0.37 30.54
N ASP A 105 14.15 0.22 30.88
CA ASP A 105 13.08 -0.41 31.67
C ASP A 105 11.97 -1.00 30.77
N GLY A 106 12.07 -0.80 29.47
CA GLY A 106 11.11 -1.29 28.48
C GLY A 106 11.25 -2.78 28.15
N PRO A 107 10.20 -3.41 27.62
CA PRO A 107 10.24 -4.80 27.17
C PRO A 107 11.25 -4.94 26.02
N LEU A 108 12.08 -5.97 26.04
CA LEU A 108 13.23 -6.17 25.14
C LEU A 108 14.22 -4.98 25.11
N GLY A 109 14.22 -4.10 26.13
CA GLY A 109 15.01 -2.87 26.14
C GLY A 109 14.54 -1.80 25.16
N LEU A 110 13.29 -1.87 24.71
CA LEU A 110 12.72 -0.99 23.68
C LEU A 110 11.77 0.03 24.27
N HIS A 111 11.84 1.27 23.78
CA HIS A 111 10.82 2.28 24.02
C HIS A 111 9.59 1.99 23.15
N LEU A 112 8.41 1.92 23.77
CA LEU A 112 7.14 1.71 23.08
C LEU A 112 6.31 2.99 23.09
N THR A 113 5.77 3.36 21.92
CA THR A 113 4.81 4.46 21.77
C THR A 113 3.39 3.93 21.60
N ARG A 114 2.42 4.85 21.64
CA ARG A 114 1.01 4.58 21.35
C ARG A 114 0.56 5.46 20.20
N GLU A 115 -0.08 4.85 19.20
CA GLU A 115 -0.72 5.56 18.10
C GLU A 115 -2.24 5.51 18.20
N GLY A 116 -2.94 6.28 17.37
CA GLY A 116 -4.40 6.34 17.35
C GLY A 116 -5.04 4.97 17.11
N GLY A 117 -6.07 4.63 17.88
CA GLY A 117 -6.76 3.34 17.86
C GLY A 117 -6.16 2.24 18.74
N HIS A 118 -4.98 2.44 19.34
CA HIS A 118 -4.39 1.49 20.28
C HIS A 118 -4.75 1.82 21.73
N ALA A 119 -5.17 0.80 22.49
CA ALA A 119 -5.51 0.93 23.90
C ALA A 119 -4.26 1.19 24.77
N VAL A 120 -3.11 0.56 24.44
CA VAL A 120 -1.87 0.62 25.20
C VAL A 120 -0.67 1.00 24.32
N ARG A 121 0.49 1.25 24.96
CA ARG A 121 1.76 1.45 24.27
C ARG A 121 2.29 0.10 23.78
N ARG A 122 2.37 -0.12 22.47
CA ARG A 122 2.85 -1.38 21.87
C ARG A 122 3.62 -1.17 20.58
N ILE A 123 3.94 0.06 20.23
CA ILE A 123 4.57 0.39 18.97
C ILE A 123 6.07 0.58 19.18
N ALA A 124 6.87 -0.36 18.71
CA ALA A 124 8.33 -0.21 18.63
C ALA A 124 8.69 0.70 17.46
N HIS A 125 9.62 1.62 17.65
CA HIS A 125 9.95 2.66 16.66
C HIS A 125 11.44 3.01 16.66
N ALA A 126 11.92 3.56 15.54
CA ALA A 126 13.25 4.13 15.38
C ALA A 126 13.11 5.62 15.05
N ALA A 127 13.10 6.47 16.09
CA ALA A 127 12.76 7.89 16.00
C ALA A 127 11.49 8.14 15.16
N ASP A 128 11.55 8.98 14.12
CA ASP A 128 10.47 9.30 13.18
C ASP A 128 10.67 8.67 11.78
N ALA A 129 11.52 7.62 11.67
CA ALA A 129 11.91 6.99 10.41
C ALA A 129 12.02 5.45 10.53
N THR A 130 11.10 4.82 11.26
CA THR A 130 11.16 3.38 11.56
C THR A 130 11.24 2.53 10.30
N GLY A 131 10.41 2.81 9.30
CA GLY A 131 10.40 2.06 8.05
C GLY A 131 11.74 2.12 7.32
N LYS A 132 12.38 3.30 7.30
CA LYS A 132 13.72 3.45 6.70
C LYS A 132 14.77 2.64 7.45
N ALA A 133 14.77 2.72 8.79
CA ALA A 133 15.72 1.98 9.63
C ALA A 133 15.60 0.46 9.40
N ILE A 134 14.39 -0.08 9.36
CA ILE A 134 14.14 -1.49 9.07
C ILE A 134 14.62 -1.84 7.66
N HIS A 135 14.22 -1.05 6.67
CA HIS A 135 14.52 -1.33 5.27
C HIS A 135 16.03 -1.34 5.00
N ASP A 136 16.76 -0.36 5.52
CA ASP A 136 18.21 -0.24 5.32
C ASP A 136 18.96 -1.47 5.87
N GLN A 137 18.56 -1.98 7.05
CA GLN A 137 19.18 -3.16 7.64
C GLN A 137 18.87 -4.44 6.84
N LEU A 138 17.61 -4.68 6.48
CA LEU A 138 17.26 -5.86 5.71
C LEU A 138 17.83 -5.83 4.29
N LEU A 139 17.91 -4.66 3.68
CA LEU A 139 18.55 -4.51 2.37
C LEU A 139 20.05 -4.79 2.45
N ALA A 140 20.73 -4.32 3.50
CA ALA A 140 22.15 -4.63 3.73
C ALA A 140 22.37 -6.13 3.91
N ALA A 141 21.53 -6.80 4.70
CA ALA A 141 21.57 -8.25 4.89
C ALA A 141 21.32 -8.99 3.55
N ALA A 142 20.32 -8.58 2.77
CA ALA A 142 20.03 -9.18 1.47
C ALA A 142 21.18 -9.00 0.46
N LYS A 143 21.83 -7.82 0.44
CA LYS A 143 23.02 -7.55 -0.40
C LYS A 143 24.21 -8.43 -0.05
N ALA A 144 24.35 -8.79 1.23
CA ALA A 144 25.45 -9.63 1.70
C ALA A 144 25.19 -11.14 1.48
N HIS A 145 23.95 -11.53 1.19
CA HIS A 145 23.57 -12.94 1.08
C HIS A 145 23.87 -13.52 -0.29
N HIS A 146 24.68 -14.58 -0.38
CA HIS A 146 25.18 -15.16 -1.63
C HIS A 146 24.10 -15.77 -2.55
N ASN A 147 22.95 -16.21 -1.98
CA ASN A 147 21.82 -16.79 -2.72
C ASN A 147 20.75 -15.77 -3.10
N ILE A 148 20.92 -14.47 -2.81
CA ILE A 148 19.98 -13.43 -3.18
C ILE A 148 20.55 -12.62 -4.35
N THR A 149 19.83 -12.60 -5.46
CA THR A 149 20.11 -11.72 -6.60
C THR A 149 19.13 -10.56 -6.58
N LEU A 150 19.63 -9.35 -6.37
CA LEU A 150 18.83 -8.12 -6.42
C LEU A 150 18.94 -7.49 -7.80
N ARG A 151 17.79 -7.22 -8.44
CA ARG A 151 17.73 -6.56 -9.76
C ARG A 151 16.95 -5.24 -9.62
N GLU A 152 17.65 -4.14 -9.69
CA GLU A 152 17.09 -2.80 -9.75
C GLU A 152 16.67 -2.46 -11.18
N ARG A 153 15.65 -1.60 -11.32
CA ARG A 153 15.12 -1.14 -12.60
C ARG A 153 14.58 -2.30 -13.46
N TRP A 154 14.03 -3.31 -12.78
CA TRP A 154 13.35 -4.46 -13.38
C TRP A 154 11.87 -4.47 -12.99
N MET A 155 10.99 -4.40 -13.99
CA MET A 155 9.55 -4.39 -13.79
C MET A 155 8.91 -5.69 -14.25
N ALA A 156 8.11 -6.34 -13.38
CA ALA A 156 7.29 -7.47 -13.79
C ALA A 156 6.14 -6.99 -14.68
N LEU A 157 5.91 -7.66 -15.81
CA LEU A 157 4.84 -7.35 -16.76
C LEU A 157 3.57 -8.14 -16.44
N ASP A 158 3.71 -9.47 -16.51
CA ASP A 158 2.63 -10.42 -16.31
C ASP A 158 3.17 -11.77 -15.82
N LEU A 159 2.25 -12.59 -15.28
CA LEU A 159 2.56 -13.92 -14.81
C LEU A 159 2.57 -14.91 -15.97
N VAL A 160 3.54 -15.81 -15.99
CA VAL A 160 3.54 -16.96 -16.89
C VAL A 160 2.77 -18.11 -16.22
N THR A 161 1.60 -18.40 -16.75
CA THR A 161 0.66 -19.38 -16.17
C THR A 161 0.52 -20.62 -17.04
N SER A 162 -0.24 -21.60 -16.58
CA SER A 162 -0.58 -22.83 -17.29
C SER A 162 -1.10 -22.59 -18.71
N ARG A 163 -1.81 -21.48 -18.95
CA ARG A 163 -2.30 -21.10 -20.29
C ARG A 163 -1.16 -20.85 -21.27
N HIS A 164 -0.08 -20.21 -20.81
CA HIS A 164 1.09 -19.89 -21.64
C HIS A 164 1.91 -21.14 -22.01
N VAL A 165 1.90 -22.17 -21.16
CA VAL A 165 2.65 -23.42 -21.37
C VAL A 165 1.77 -24.57 -21.87
N GLN A 166 0.50 -24.28 -22.25
CA GLN A 166 -0.47 -25.26 -22.77
C GLN A 166 -0.69 -26.45 -21.82
N ARG A 167 -0.67 -26.23 -20.51
CA ARG A 167 -0.92 -27.23 -19.46
C ARG A 167 -2.12 -26.80 -18.61
N GLU A 168 -3.26 -26.51 -19.24
CA GLU A 168 -4.44 -25.96 -18.56
C GLU A 168 -5.11 -26.91 -17.55
N GLU A 169 -4.83 -28.19 -17.63
CA GLU A 169 -5.36 -29.20 -16.71
C GLU A 169 -4.90 -29.01 -15.26
N VAL A 170 -3.75 -28.34 -15.07
CA VAL A 170 -3.20 -28.01 -13.74
C VAL A 170 -2.91 -26.51 -13.68
N PRO A 171 -3.91 -25.68 -13.30
CA PRO A 171 -3.70 -24.25 -13.17
C PRO A 171 -2.54 -23.94 -12.22
N ARG A 172 -1.53 -23.18 -12.70
CA ARG A 172 -0.34 -22.85 -11.93
C ARG A 172 0.36 -21.61 -12.48
N CYS A 173 1.09 -20.89 -11.61
CA CYS A 173 2.12 -19.93 -11.97
C CYS A 173 3.48 -20.63 -12.12
N TYR A 174 4.15 -20.43 -13.25
CA TYR A 174 5.46 -21.01 -13.58
C TYR A 174 6.58 -19.97 -13.61
N GLY A 175 6.25 -18.69 -13.53
CA GLY A 175 7.22 -17.60 -13.59
C GLY A 175 6.56 -16.28 -14.00
N ILE A 176 7.39 -15.37 -14.48
CA ILE A 176 6.97 -14.04 -14.92
C ILE A 176 7.68 -13.59 -16.19
N TYR A 177 7.07 -12.66 -16.91
CA TYR A 177 7.77 -11.77 -17.84
C TYR A 177 8.23 -10.53 -17.07
N ALA A 178 9.49 -10.14 -17.27
CA ALA A 178 10.09 -9.00 -16.60
C ALA A 178 10.86 -8.11 -17.57
N LEU A 179 10.57 -6.82 -17.57
CA LEU A 179 11.23 -5.80 -18.36
C LEU A 179 12.49 -5.30 -17.62
N ASP A 180 13.65 -5.45 -18.24
CA ASP A 180 14.83 -4.67 -17.91
C ASP A 180 14.63 -3.26 -18.48
N ILE A 181 14.45 -2.28 -17.59
CA ILE A 181 14.11 -0.90 -17.97
C ILE A 181 15.29 -0.21 -18.67
N ASP A 182 16.52 -0.60 -18.37
CA ASP A 182 17.70 0.03 -18.96
C ASP A 182 17.95 -0.47 -20.39
N SER A 183 17.87 -1.79 -20.59
CA SER A 183 18.06 -2.38 -21.92
C SER A 183 16.79 -2.42 -22.77
N GLN A 184 15.62 -2.12 -22.18
CA GLN A 184 14.28 -2.22 -22.80
C GLN A 184 13.99 -3.64 -23.34
N LYS A 185 14.55 -4.66 -22.71
CA LYS A 185 14.32 -6.07 -23.09
C LYS A 185 13.46 -6.77 -22.05
N VAL A 186 12.58 -7.61 -22.55
CA VAL A 186 11.76 -8.48 -21.69
C VAL A 186 12.39 -9.86 -21.59
N GLU A 187 12.62 -10.30 -20.35
CA GLU A 187 13.08 -11.65 -20.04
C GLU A 187 11.95 -12.49 -19.45
N THR A 188 11.96 -13.78 -19.75
CA THR A 188 11.10 -14.76 -19.09
C THR A 188 11.87 -15.38 -17.92
N LEU A 189 11.38 -15.17 -16.70
CA LEU A 189 11.98 -15.71 -15.48
C LEU A 189 11.15 -16.90 -14.99
N ALA A 190 11.70 -18.10 -15.14
CA ALA A 190 11.11 -19.30 -14.57
C ALA A 190 11.24 -19.30 -13.05
N ALA A 191 10.22 -19.74 -12.33
CA ALA A 191 10.21 -19.77 -10.89
C ALA A 191 9.51 -21.00 -10.32
N ARG A 192 10.04 -21.51 -9.20
CA ARG A 192 9.36 -22.48 -8.35
C ARG A 192 8.11 -21.86 -7.68
N ALA A 193 8.24 -20.61 -7.28
CA ALA A 193 7.16 -19.79 -6.76
C ALA A 193 7.43 -18.32 -7.10
N VAL A 194 6.35 -17.55 -7.28
CA VAL A 194 6.37 -16.09 -7.46
C VAL A 194 5.70 -15.42 -6.28
N ILE A 195 6.37 -14.47 -5.65
CA ILE A 195 5.83 -13.66 -4.55
C ILE A 195 5.57 -12.24 -5.04
N LEU A 196 4.32 -11.80 -5.03
CA LEU A 196 3.93 -10.42 -5.31
C LEU A 196 4.00 -9.60 -4.01
N ALA A 197 5.04 -8.79 -3.88
CA ALA A 197 5.31 -7.88 -2.74
C ALA A 197 5.33 -6.41 -3.20
N THR A 198 4.48 -6.07 -4.19
CA THR A 198 4.52 -4.82 -4.95
C THR A 198 3.92 -3.61 -4.22
N GLY A 199 3.28 -3.82 -3.07
CA GLY A 199 2.55 -2.78 -2.35
C GLY A 199 1.17 -2.51 -2.94
N GLY A 200 0.57 -1.37 -2.54
CA GLY A 200 -0.78 -0.99 -2.91
C GLY A 200 -0.89 -0.17 -4.20
N ALA A 201 -2.06 0.44 -4.39
CA ALA A 201 -2.43 1.16 -5.60
C ALA A 201 -2.66 2.67 -5.35
N GLY A 202 -1.94 3.28 -4.39
CA GLY A 202 -2.20 4.67 -3.99
C GLY A 202 -2.01 5.70 -5.10
N LYS A 203 -1.19 5.40 -6.12
CA LYS A 203 -0.98 6.28 -7.29
C LYS A 203 -2.18 6.38 -8.23
N VAL A 204 -3.19 5.57 -8.05
CA VAL A 204 -4.48 5.73 -8.74
C VAL A 204 -5.12 7.10 -8.45
N TYR A 205 -4.76 7.76 -7.35
CA TYR A 205 -5.28 9.07 -6.96
C TYR A 205 -4.27 10.20 -7.18
N ARG A 206 -4.78 11.42 -7.39
CA ARG A 206 -3.95 12.61 -7.62
C ARG A 206 -3.06 12.94 -6.43
N TYR A 207 -3.61 12.88 -5.20
CA TYR A 207 -2.88 13.13 -3.96
C TYR A 207 -2.69 11.84 -3.19
N THR A 208 -1.44 11.50 -2.91
CA THR A 208 -1.06 10.30 -2.17
C THR A 208 0.24 10.52 -1.41
N THR A 209 0.36 9.93 -0.23
CA THR A 209 1.62 9.87 0.53
C THR A 209 2.50 8.69 0.11
N ASN A 210 2.04 7.90 -0.86
CA ASN A 210 2.80 6.77 -1.35
C ASN A 210 3.85 7.20 -2.39
N PRO A 211 4.99 6.51 -2.48
CA PRO A 211 5.98 6.72 -3.52
C PRO A 211 5.44 6.37 -4.91
N ASP A 212 6.16 6.77 -5.94
CA ASP A 212 5.77 6.53 -7.34
C ASP A 212 5.71 5.05 -7.72
N THR A 213 6.23 4.17 -6.87
CA THR A 213 6.18 2.72 -7.07
C THR A 213 4.84 2.08 -6.74
N SER A 214 3.90 2.79 -6.08
CA SER A 214 2.61 2.22 -5.61
C SER A 214 1.53 2.27 -6.70
N THR A 215 1.72 1.55 -7.79
CA THR A 215 0.86 1.52 -8.98
C THR A 215 -0.03 0.29 -9.09
N GLY A 216 -0.10 -0.55 -8.05
CA GLY A 216 -0.99 -1.71 -8.00
C GLY A 216 -0.57 -2.89 -8.86
N ASP A 217 0.69 -2.98 -9.24
CA ASP A 217 1.20 -3.94 -10.24
C ASP A 217 0.84 -5.39 -9.89
N GLY A 218 1.10 -5.83 -8.66
CA GLY A 218 0.78 -7.21 -8.23
C GLY A 218 -0.71 -7.48 -8.19
N ILE A 219 -1.53 -6.50 -7.80
CA ILE A 219 -2.99 -6.64 -7.79
C ILE A 219 -3.50 -6.85 -9.23
N ALA A 220 -3.04 -6.01 -10.17
CA ALA A 220 -3.42 -6.10 -11.57
C ALA A 220 -2.93 -7.41 -12.22
N MET A 221 -1.67 -7.81 -12.01
CA MET A 221 -1.14 -9.07 -12.54
C MET A 221 -1.91 -10.30 -12.02
N ALA A 222 -2.19 -10.35 -10.71
CA ALA A 222 -2.96 -11.45 -10.12
C ALA A 222 -4.40 -11.48 -10.65
N TRP A 223 -5.04 -10.32 -10.80
CA TRP A 223 -6.37 -10.21 -11.39
C TRP A 223 -6.40 -10.73 -12.83
N ARG A 224 -5.47 -10.31 -13.70
CA ARG A 224 -5.36 -10.81 -15.08
C ARG A 224 -5.10 -12.32 -15.14
N ALA A 225 -4.38 -12.86 -14.15
CA ALA A 225 -4.15 -14.29 -14.02
C ALA A 225 -5.36 -15.09 -13.50
N GLY A 226 -6.45 -14.41 -13.13
CA GLY A 226 -7.69 -15.02 -12.68
C GLY A 226 -7.87 -15.12 -11.17
N CYS A 227 -6.98 -14.56 -10.36
CA CYS A 227 -7.14 -14.54 -8.92
C CYS A 227 -8.26 -13.59 -8.48
N ARG A 228 -8.92 -13.93 -7.38
CA ARG A 228 -9.91 -13.04 -6.73
C ARG A 228 -9.21 -11.84 -6.10
N VAL A 229 -9.93 -10.72 -6.10
CA VAL A 229 -9.56 -9.55 -5.29
C VAL A 229 -10.70 -9.16 -4.37
N ALA A 230 -10.39 -8.57 -3.22
CA ALA A 230 -11.42 -8.20 -2.25
C ALA A 230 -11.17 -6.81 -1.65
N ASN A 231 -12.27 -6.18 -1.22
CA ASN A 231 -12.29 -4.94 -0.44
C ASN A 231 -11.54 -3.75 -1.06
N MET A 232 -11.46 -3.68 -2.39
CA MET A 232 -10.75 -2.61 -3.10
C MET A 232 -11.34 -1.22 -2.87
N GLU A 233 -12.58 -1.11 -2.44
CA GLU A 233 -13.24 0.16 -2.09
C GLU A 233 -12.70 0.83 -0.83
N PHE A 234 -11.99 0.09 0.04
CA PHE A 234 -11.45 0.62 1.29
C PHE A 234 -10.05 1.21 1.10
N ILE A 235 -10.03 2.44 0.64
CA ILE A 235 -8.82 3.25 0.45
C ILE A 235 -8.69 4.22 1.64
N GLN A 236 -7.62 4.08 2.42
CA GLN A 236 -7.36 4.95 3.56
C GLN A 236 -6.73 6.26 3.10
N PHE A 237 -7.37 7.38 3.46
CA PHE A 237 -6.83 8.72 3.26
C PHE A 237 -6.21 9.22 4.57
N HIS A 238 -4.98 9.71 4.49
CA HIS A 238 -4.40 10.49 5.58
C HIS A 238 -4.93 11.92 5.49
N PRO A 239 -5.39 12.53 6.60
CA PRO A 239 -6.02 13.86 6.55
C PRO A 239 -5.08 14.97 6.10
N THR A 240 -3.80 14.90 6.46
CA THR A 240 -2.85 16.00 6.36
C THR A 240 -1.60 15.62 5.56
N CYS A 241 -1.69 15.74 4.24
CA CYS A 241 -0.56 15.74 3.32
C CYS A 241 -0.23 17.20 2.96
N LEU A 242 1.05 17.54 2.87
CA LEU A 242 1.48 18.87 2.45
C LEU A 242 0.97 19.18 1.03
N TYR A 243 0.25 20.28 0.88
CA TYR A 243 -0.15 20.80 -0.43
C TYR A 243 0.89 21.81 -0.92
N HIS A 244 1.71 21.40 -1.89
CA HIS A 244 2.73 22.27 -2.47
C HIS A 244 3.02 21.89 -3.94
N PRO A 245 3.23 22.86 -4.86
CA PRO A 245 3.48 22.56 -6.28
C PRO A 245 4.70 21.67 -6.54
N GLN A 246 5.73 21.77 -5.71
CA GLN A 246 6.99 21.02 -5.83
C GLN A 246 7.04 19.76 -4.93
N GLU A 247 6.00 19.52 -4.13
CA GLU A 247 5.94 18.38 -3.22
C GLU A 247 4.55 17.75 -3.28
N ARG A 248 4.47 16.49 -3.67
CA ARG A 248 3.18 15.82 -3.91
C ARG A 248 2.82 14.73 -2.91
N SER A 249 3.72 14.39 -2.00
CA SER A 249 3.54 13.19 -1.16
C SER A 249 4.05 13.34 0.29
N PHE A 250 4.46 14.53 0.72
CA PHE A 250 5.01 14.70 2.05
C PHE A 250 3.94 14.66 3.14
N LEU A 251 4.03 13.65 4.01
CA LEU A 251 3.12 13.46 5.13
C LEU A 251 3.41 14.47 6.26
N ILE A 252 2.38 15.19 6.69
CA ILE A 252 2.41 15.90 7.97
C ILE A 252 1.79 14.99 9.03
N THR A 253 2.63 14.49 9.93
CA THR A 253 2.24 13.46 10.91
C THR A 253 1.00 13.85 11.74
N GLU A 254 0.24 12.85 12.13
CA GLU A 254 -0.91 13.00 13.03
C GLU A 254 -0.52 13.59 14.39
N ALA A 255 0.71 13.30 14.84
CA ALA A 255 1.23 13.81 16.10
C ALA A 255 1.18 15.35 16.20
N LEU A 256 1.35 16.07 15.08
CA LEU A 256 1.22 17.53 15.10
C LEU A 256 -0.19 18.00 15.46
N ARG A 257 -1.24 17.26 15.07
CA ARG A 257 -2.62 17.50 15.52
C ARG A 257 -2.81 17.05 16.97
N GLY A 258 -2.15 15.97 17.34
CA GLY A 258 -2.11 15.47 18.73
C GLY A 258 -1.56 16.48 19.72
N GLU A 259 -0.53 17.22 19.32
CA GLU A 259 0.09 18.28 20.12
C GLU A 259 -0.66 19.62 20.03
N GLY A 260 -1.81 19.66 19.37
CA GLY A 260 -2.70 20.82 19.36
C GLY A 260 -2.75 21.60 18.05
N GLY A 261 -2.23 21.07 16.94
CA GLY A 261 -2.38 21.71 15.62
C GLY A 261 -3.86 21.83 15.21
N HIS A 262 -4.28 23.01 14.75
CA HIS A 262 -5.67 23.34 14.43
C HIS A 262 -5.93 23.33 12.92
N LEU A 263 -7.00 22.68 12.48
CA LEU A 263 -7.48 22.73 11.11
C LEU A 263 -8.36 23.98 10.90
N LYS A 264 -7.96 24.84 9.95
CA LYS A 264 -8.61 26.13 9.68
C LYS A 264 -8.96 26.28 8.20
N LEU A 265 -10.03 27.02 7.94
CA LEU A 265 -10.35 27.51 6.61
C LEU A 265 -9.47 28.72 6.23
N PRO A 266 -9.20 28.95 4.93
CA PRO A 266 -8.62 30.20 4.47
C PRO A 266 -9.49 31.41 4.82
N ASP A 267 -8.86 32.57 5.10
CA ASP A 267 -9.55 33.77 5.55
C ASP A 267 -10.62 34.28 4.58
N HIS A 268 -10.38 34.13 3.26
CA HIS A 268 -11.32 34.57 2.22
C HIS A 268 -12.65 33.78 2.17
N VAL A 269 -12.74 32.63 2.89
CA VAL A 269 -13.98 31.83 3.01
C VAL A 269 -14.47 31.77 4.47
N GLY A 270 -14.02 32.70 5.32
CA GLY A 270 -14.48 32.89 6.69
C GLY A 270 -13.46 32.56 7.78
N GLY A 271 -12.31 31.99 7.44
CA GLY A 271 -11.24 31.68 8.41
C GLY A 271 -11.70 30.76 9.56
N GLY A 272 -10.81 30.48 10.50
CA GLY A 272 -11.18 29.80 11.74
C GLY A 272 -11.23 28.27 11.67
N ARG A 273 -11.32 27.64 12.84
CA ARG A 273 -11.40 26.19 13.02
C ARG A 273 -12.77 25.68 12.57
N PHE A 274 -12.79 24.58 11.81
CA PHE A 274 -14.04 23.99 11.30
C PHE A 274 -14.39 22.62 11.92
N MET A 275 -13.45 21.94 12.57
CA MET A 275 -13.68 20.58 13.07
C MET A 275 -14.82 20.47 14.08
N ALA A 276 -15.10 21.52 14.88
CA ALA A 276 -16.21 21.54 15.85
C ALA A 276 -17.60 21.35 15.19
N ALA A 277 -17.75 21.66 13.91
CA ALA A 277 -19.00 21.43 13.17
C ALA A 277 -19.13 19.97 12.65
N HIS A 278 -18.07 19.16 12.76
CA HIS A 278 -18.02 17.81 12.20
C HIS A 278 -17.92 16.72 13.26
N ASP A 279 -17.13 16.94 14.34
CA ASP A 279 -16.96 15.95 15.42
C ASP A 279 -16.56 16.64 16.73
N GLU A 280 -17.11 16.14 17.86
CA GLU A 280 -16.84 16.68 19.21
C GLU A 280 -15.38 16.49 19.66
N ARG A 281 -14.67 15.48 19.12
CA ARG A 281 -13.24 15.22 19.38
C ARG A 281 -12.32 16.16 18.61
N LEU A 282 -12.86 17.03 17.78
CA LEU A 282 -12.14 18.03 16.97
C LEU A 282 -11.08 17.36 16.08
N GLU A 283 -9.86 17.92 16.05
CA GLU A 283 -8.72 17.41 15.27
C GLU A 283 -8.18 16.05 15.73
N LEU A 284 -8.63 15.56 16.89
CA LEU A 284 -8.31 14.25 17.45
C LEU A 284 -9.32 13.16 17.07
N ALA A 285 -10.33 13.50 16.28
CA ALA A 285 -11.22 12.51 15.70
C ALA A 285 -10.44 11.50 14.83
N PRO A 286 -10.94 10.26 14.62
CA PRO A 286 -10.34 9.28 13.73
C PRO A 286 -10.04 9.84 12.33
N ARG A 287 -9.00 9.32 11.69
CA ARG A 287 -8.49 9.82 10.39
C ARG A 287 -9.56 9.92 9.32
N ASP A 288 -10.47 8.95 9.25
CA ASP A 288 -11.55 8.94 8.27
C ASP A 288 -12.55 10.08 8.48
N ILE A 289 -12.84 10.44 9.74
CA ILE A 289 -13.72 11.57 10.09
C ILE A 289 -13.04 12.89 9.74
N VAL A 290 -11.78 13.08 10.13
CA VAL A 290 -11.03 14.30 9.82
C VAL A 290 -10.86 14.49 8.31
N ALA A 291 -10.52 13.42 7.59
CA ALA A 291 -10.38 13.46 6.13
C ALA A 291 -11.71 13.82 5.44
N ARG A 292 -12.85 13.26 5.92
CA ARG A 292 -14.19 13.63 5.40
C ARG A 292 -14.55 15.08 5.70
N ALA A 293 -14.21 15.58 6.87
CA ALA A 293 -14.45 16.99 7.22
C ALA A 293 -13.68 17.93 6.31
N ILE A 294 -12.39 17.65 6.07
CA ILE A 294 -11.56 18.44 5.16
C ILE A 294 -12.11 18.37 3.73
N ASP A 295 -12.41 17.17 3.21
CA ASP A 295 -12.98 16.98 1.86
C ASP A 295 -14.32 17.72 1.69
N PHE A 296 -15.16 17.69 2.73
CA PHE A 296 -16.43 18.42 2.74
C PHE A 296 -16.22 19.93 2.63
N GLU A 297 -15.36 20.50 3.48
CA GLU A 297 -15.11 21.94 3.48
C GLU A 297 -14.41 22.40 2.19
N MET A 298 -13.45 21.63 1.68
CA MET A 298 -12.81 21.91 0.41
C MET A 298 -13.82 21.97 -0.74
N LYS A 299 -14.71 20.98 -0.86
CA LYS A 299 -15.73 20.92 -1.91
C LYS A 299 -16.81 21.99 -1.78
N LYS A 300 -17.23 22.29 -0.54
CA LYS A 300 -18.23 23.31 -0.23
C LYS A 300 -17.76 24.71 -0.65
N HIS A 301 -16.50 25.01 -0.43
CA HIS A 301 -15.91 26.32 -0.65
C HIS A 301 -15.07 26.43 -1.93
N GLY A 302 -14.92 25.34 -2.71
CA GLY A 302 -14.11 25.31 -3.93
C GLY A 302 -12.62 25.49 -3.68
N LEU A 303 -12.10 24.92 -2.56
CA LEU A 303 -10.71 25.06 -2.12
C LEU A 303 -9.86 23.90 -2.65
N ASP A 304 -8.59 24.19 -2.91
CA ASP A 304 -7.58 23.17 -3.23
C ASP A 304 -6.92 22.57 -1.97
N HIS A 305 -6.96 23.29 -0.83
CA HIS A 305 -6.39 22.88 0.45
C HIS A 305 -7.07 23.58 1.63
N VAL A 306 -6.78 23.11 2.83
CA VAL A 306 -7.08 23.80 4.10
C VAL A 306 -5.77 24.08 4.84
N TRP A 307 -5.84 24.84 5.94
CA TRP A 307 -4.69 25.15 6.77
C TRP A 307 -4.58 24.24 7.99
N LEU A 308 -3.38 23.74 8.28
CA LEU A 308 -3.02 23.17 9.59
C LEU A 308 -2.13 24.18 10.32
N ASP A 309 -2.67 24.82 11.33
CA ASP A 309 -2.00 25.86 12.10
C ASP A 309 -1.42 25.28 13.40
N ALA A 310 -0.11 25.31 13.51
CA ALA A 310 0.67 24.90 14.68
C ALA A 310 1.52 26.07 15.23
N THR A 311 1.33 27.30 14.75
CA THR A 311 2.16 28.47 15.08
C THR A 311 2.17 28.80 16.58
N HIS A 312 1.07 28.52 17.28
CA HIS A 312 0.92 28.75 18.70
C HIS A 312 1.77 27.82 19.60
N LEU A 313 2.32 26.73 19.05
CA LEU A 313 3.21 25.81 19.77
C LEU A 313 4.62 26.39 19.94
N GLY A 314 5.00 27.34 19.10
CA GLY A 314 6.27 28.05 19.16
C GLY A 314 7.44 27.30 18.50
N GLU A 315 8.39 28.07 17.99
CA GLU A 315 9.53 27.56 17.21
C GLU A 315 10.40 26.54 17.97
N PRO A 316 10.76 26.73 19.27
CA PRO A 316 11.57 25.75 20.00
C PRO A 316 10.90 24.37 20.06
N PHE A 317 9.62 24.32 20.39
CA PHE A 317 8.84 23.08 20.47
C PHE A 317 8.76 22.38 19.11
N LEU A 318 8.45 23.12 18.05
CA LEU A 318 8.33 22.58 16.70
C LEU A 318 9.65 22.02 16.17
N LYS A 319 10.78 22.65 16.47
CA LYS A 319 12.11 22.15 16.08
C LYS A 319 12.53 20.91 16.86
N GLU A 320 12.18 20.83 18.13
CA GLU A 320 12.54 19.70 18.99
C GLU A 320 11.69 18.45 18.69
N HIS A 321 10.36 18.63 18.56
CA HIS A 321 9.42 17.51 18.44
C HIS A 321 9.11 17.10 16.99
N PHE A 322 9.28 18.02 16.03
CA PHE A 322 8.98 17.81 14.62
C PHE A 322 10.11 18.28 13.68
N PRO A 323 11.38 17.86 13.93
CA PRO A 323 12.54 18.38 13.19
C PRO A 323 12.45 18.12 11.69
N THR A 324 11.99 16.94 11.28
CA THR A 324 11.85 16.55 9.86
C THR A 324 10.80 17.39 9.15
N ILE A 325 9.62 17.58 9.78
CA ILE A 325 8.55 18.41 9.21
C ILE A 325 8.99 19.87 9.12
N HIS A 326 9.59 20.40 10.21
CA HIS A 326 10.09 21.77 10.25
C HIS A 326 11.11 22.02 9.12
N ALA A 327 12.13 21.17 9.01
CA ALA A 327 13.17 21.31 8.00
C ALA A 327 12.60 21.19 6.57
N ARG A 328 11.71 20.22 6.32
CA ARG A 328 11.10 20.02 5.00
C ARG A 328 10.22 21.19 4.59
N CYS A 329 9.31 21.64 5.46
CA CYS A 329 8.47 22.78 5.18
C CYS A 329 9.31 24.05 4.94
N LEU A 330 10.32 24.29 5.77
CA LEU A 330 11.22 25.43 5.61
C LEU A 330 11.97 25.40 4.27
N SER A 331 12.42 24.23 3.81
CA SER A 331 13.08 24.06 2.50
C SER A 331 12.16 24.40 1.31
N LEU A 332 10.85 24.38 1.54
CA LEU A 332 9.82 24.74 0.55
C LEU A 332 9.26 26.16 0.77
N GLY A 333 9.90 26.95 1.64
CA GLY A 333 9.49 28.33 1.93
C GLY A 333 8.37 28.48 2.96
N ILE A 334 8.01 27.40 3.68
CA ILE A 334 6.96 27.40 4.69
C ILE A 334 7.58 27.30 6.07
N ASP A 335 7.61 28.43 6.82
CA ASP A 335 8.03 28.47 8.22
C ASP A 335 6.84 28.14 9.12
N ILE A 336 6.75 26.89 9.56
CA ILE A 336 5.62 26.37 10.36
C ILE A 336 5.50 27.02 11.76
N ALA A 337 6.52 27.73 12.22
CA ALA A 337 6.46 28.50 13.46
C ALA A 337 5.79 29.86 13.27
N ARG A 338 5.64 30.33 12.04
CA ARG A 338 5.14 31.68 11.71
C ARG A 338 3.90 31.70 10.84
N GLN A 339 3.67 30.61 10.10
CA GLN A 339 2.54 30.50 9.19
C GLN A 339 1.96 29.09 9.20
N PRO A 340 0.64 28.93 8.94
CA PRO A 340 0.01 27.63 8.87
C PRO A 340 0.51 26.83 7.65
N ILE A 341 0.43 25.50 7.75
CA ILE A 341 0.83 24.56 6.73
C ILE A 341 -0.38 24.30 5.81
N PRO A 342 -0.25 24.47 4.48
CA PRO A 342 -1.32 24.07 3.56
C PRO A 342 -1.38 22.55 3.49
N VAL A 343 -2.57 21.96 3.75
CA VAL A 343 -2.75 20.51 3.78
C VAL A 343 -3.97 20.06 2.99
N VAL A 344 -3.87 18.85 2.42
CA VAL A 344 -4.94 18.18 1.67
C VAL A 344 -4.98 16.71 2.11
N PRO A 345 -6.17 16.07 2.18
CA PRO A 345 -6.21 14.64 2.37
C PRO A 345 -5.53 13.91 1.21
N ALA A 346 -4.81 12.84 1.51
CA ALA A 346 -4.10 12.08 0.49
C ALA A 346 -4.22 10.58 0.75
N VAL A 347 -4.28 9.79 -0.31
CA VAL A 347 -4.29 8.34 -0.20
C VAL A 347 -3.02 7.86 0.50
N HIS A 348 -3.21 6.97 1.46
CA HIS A 348 -2.14 6.49 2.33
C HIS A 348 -1.99 4.97 2.32
N PHE A 349 -3.11 4.23 2.25
CA PHE A 349 -3.08 2.77 2.31
C PHE A 349 -4.28 2.14 1.58
N THR A 350 -4.04 1.02 0.87
CA THR A 350 -5.06 0.18 0.23
C THR A 350 -5.36 -1.01 1.15
N CYS A 351 -6.56 -1.08 1.75
CA CYS A 351 -6.92 -2.17 2.66
C CYS A 351 -7.33 -3.45 1.93
N GLY A 352 -7.76 -3.34 0.69
CA GLY A 352 -8.08 -4.45 -0.20
C GLY A 352 -6.86 -4.95 -0.98
N GLY A 353 -7.07 -6.00 -1.76
CA GLY A 353 -6.02 -6.60 -2.59
C GLY A 353 -6.37 -8.01 -3.07
N VAL A 354 -5.36 -8.76 -3.50
CA VAL A 354 -5.47 -10.16 -3.91
C VAL A 354 -5.88 -11.02 -2.72
N VAL A 355 -6.91 -11.84 -2.86
CA VAL A 355 -7.35 -12.76 -1.80
C VAL A 355 -6.27 -13.81 -1.55
N THR A 356 -5.81 -13.92 -0.32
CA THR A 356 -4.84 -14.93 0.11
C THR A 356 -5.24 -15.58 1.42
N ASP A 357 -4.65 -16.74 1.70
CA ASP A 357 -4.62 -17.29 3.05
C ASP A 357 -3.52 -16.62 3.91
N LEU A 358 -3.36 -17.05 5.15
CA LEU A 358 -2.38 -16.52 6.11
C LEU A 358 -0.93 -16.94 5.84
N HIS A 359 -0.71 -17.71 4.78
CA HIS A 359 0.62 -18.07 4.23
C HIS A 359 0.90 -17.31 2.92
N GLY A 360 0.01 -16.39 2.52
CA GLY A 360 0.14 -15.62 1.30
C GLY A 360 -0.22 -16.38 0.02
N ARG A 361 -0.76 -17.61 0.08
CA ARG A 361 -1.16 -18.37 -1.09
C ARG A 361 -2.34 -17.69 -1.79
N CYS A 362 -2.19 -17.47 -3.10
CA CYS A 362 -3.27 -17.00 -3.96
C CYS A 362 -4.11 -18.17 -4.52
N ASP A 363 -5.18 -17.84 -5.26
CA ASP A 363 -6.01 -18.85 -5.94
C ASP A 363 -5.23 -19.69 -6.97
N LEU A 364 -4.09 -19.20 -7.45
CA LEU A 364 -3.25 -19.87 -8.43
C LEU A 364 -2.05 -20.52 -7.74
N PRO A 365 -1.91 -21.86 -7.72
CA PRO A 365 -0.76 -22.55 -7.13
C PRO A 365 0.57 -22.02 -7.67
N GLY A 366 1.57 -21.88 -6.78
CA GLY A 366 2.87 -21.30 -7.12
C GLY A 366 2.89 -19.77 -7.16
N LEU A 367 1.74 -19.12 -6.92
CA LEU A 367 1.61 -17.68 -6.78
C LEU A 367 1.30 -17.31 -5.33
N TYR A 368 2.04 -16.36 -4.80
CA TYR A 368 1.87 -15.79 -3.48
C TYR A 368 1.74 -14.27 -3.57
N ALA A 369 1.00 -13.68 -2.64
CA ALA A 369 0.98 -12.24 -2.45
C ALA A 369 1.12 -11.92 -0.95
N VAL A 370 1.87 -10.87 -0.65
CA VAL A 370 2.15 -10.43 0.72
C VAL A 370 2.02 -8.92 0.83
N ARG A 371 1.82 -8.42 2.02
CA ARG A 371 1.72 -7.00 2.31
C ARG A 371 0.47 -6.36 1.69
N GLU A 372 0.52 -5.04 1.43
CA GLU A 372 -0.54 -4.21 0.82
C GLU A 372 -1.00 -4.67 -0.59
N THR A 373 -0.33 -5.66 -1.17
CA THR A 373 -0.79 -6.33 -2.40
C THR A 373 -1.91 -7.32 -2.11
N THR A 374 -1.96 -7.86 -0.88
CA THR A 374 -2.88 -8.92 -0.46
C THR A 374 -4.06 -8.39 0.34
N TYR A 375 -5.15 -9.15 0.32
CA TYR A 375 -6.27 -9.08 1.24
C TYR A 375 -6.27 -10.35 2.10
N THR A 376 -5.89 -10.22 3.37
CA THR A 376 -5.90 -11.29 4.39
C THR A 376 -7.13 -11.26 5.29
N GLY A 377 -7.90 -10.16 5.25
CA GLY A 377 -8.97 -9.87 6.21
C GLY A 377 -8.52 -9.09 7.45
N LEU A 378 -7.20 -8.90 7.65
CA LEU A 378 -6.65 -8.20 8.83
C LEU A 378 -7.18 -6.78 9.00
N HIS A 379 -7.29 -6.02 7.92
CA HIS A 379 -7.59 -4.58 8.00
C HIS A 379 -9.08 -4.26 7.94
N GLY A 380 -9.92 -5.21 7.55
CA GLY A 380 -11.36 -4.98 7.43
C GLY A 380 -11.69 -3.77 6.56
N ALA A 381 -12.52 -2.86 7.07
CA ALA A 381 -12.94 -1.65 6.39
C ALA A 381 -12.04 -0.43 6.66
N ASN A 382 -11.04 -0.56 7.56
CA ASN A 382 -10.08 0.50 7.88
C ASN A 382 -8.88 -0.09 8.64
N ARG A 383 -7.67 0.26 8.24
CA ARG A 383 -6.44 -0.23 8.83
C ARG A 383 -6.12 0.47 10.15
N LEU A 384 -5.83 -0.32 11.19
CA LEU A 384 -5.20 0.18 12.41
C LEU A 384 -3.75 0.60 12.12
N ALA A 385 -3.33 1.73 12.68
CA ALA A 385 -1.96 2.23 12.50
C ALA A 385 -0.92 1.18 12.95
N SER A 386 0.24 1.17 12.32
CA SER A 386 1.39 0.27 12.60
C SER A 386 1.17 -1.23 12.43
N ASN A 387 -0.06 -1.71 12.16
CA ASN A 387 -0.33 -3.11 11.80
C ASN A 387 0.32 -3.50 10.46
N SER A 388 0.47 -2.55 9.53
CA SER A 388 0.98 -2.85 8.19
C SER A 388 2.44 -3.30 8.16
N LEU A 389 3.32 -2.74 9.03
CA LEU A 389 4.70 -3.21 9.12
C LEU A 389 4.77 -4.59 9.76
N LEU A 390 3.93 -4.85 10.78
CA LEU A 390 3.82 -6.17 11.39
C LEU A 390 3.36 -7.23 10.37
N GLU A 391 2.29 -6.95 9.62
CA GLU A 391 1.79 -7.84 8.57
C GLU A 391 2.88 -8.17 7.54
N CYS A 392 3.71 -7.18 7.15
CA CYS A 392 4.82 -7.40 6.23
C CYS A 392 5.80 -8.46 6.73
N VAL A 393 6.19 -8.39 7.99
CA VAL A 393 7.16 -9.33 8.58
C VAL A 393 6.52 -10.71 8.74
N VAL A 394 5.34 -10.76 9.35
CA VAL A 394 4.67 -12.05 9.63
C VAL A 394 4.35 -12.79 8.34
N LEU A 395 3.72 -12.14 7.34
CA LEU A 395 3.41 -12.79 6.06
C LEU A 395 4.66 -13.12 5.25
N GLY A 396 5.71 -12.29 5.32
CA GLY A 396 7.00 -12.61 4.70
C GLY A 396 7.58 -13.91 5.25
N GLN A 397 7.55 -14.10 6.57
CA GLN A 397 8.02 -15.30 7.25
C GLN A 397 7.16 -16.52 6.95
N THR A 398 5.84 -16.41 7.08
CA THR A 398 4.93 -17.55 6.88
C THR A 398 4.85 -17.98 5.42
N CYS A 399 4.93 -17.05 4.48
CA CYS A 399 5.05 -17.33 3.06
C CYS A 399 6.35 -18.06 2.73
N ALA A 400 7.47 -17.62 3.29
CA ALA A 400 8.76 -18.28 3.13
C ALA A 400 8.73 -19.72 3.64
N ALA A 401 8.20 -19.94 4.85
CA ALA A 401 8.08 -21.27 5.43
C ALA A 401 7.24 -22.22 4.56
N ASP A 402 6.14 -21.70 4.00
CA ASP A 402 5.28 -22.47 3.10
C ASP A 402 5.99 -22.86 1.80
N ILE A 403 6.68 -21.91 1.17
CA ILE A 403 7.43 -22.14 -0.07
C ILE A 403 8.55 -23.16 0.12
N LEU A 404 9.23 -23.14 1.26
CA LEU A 404 10.27 -24.13 1.60
C LEU A 404 9.69 -25.55 1.75
N GLY A 405 8.42 -25.67 2.16
CA GLY A 405 7.69 -26.94 2.24
C GLY A 405 7.17 -27.48 0.91
N LEU A 406 7.24 -26.71 -0.20
CA LEU A 406 6.76 -27.17 -1.50
C LEU A 406 7.60 -28.35 -2.02
N THR A 407 6.92 -29.35 -2.58
CA THR A 407 7.58 -30.41 -3.35
C THR A 407 8.23 -29.84 -4.60
N GLU A 408 9.28 -30.51 -5.10
CA GLU A 408 9.88 -30.14 -6.38
C GLU A 408 8.86 -30.20 -7.52
N ILE A 409 8.96 -29.24 -8.41
CA ILE A 409 8.06 -29.08 -9.55
C ILE A 409 8.86 -29.37 -10.81
N GLU A 410 8.29 -30.22 -11.69
CA GLU A 410 8.89 -30.41 -12.99
C GLU A 410 9.00 -29.07 -13.75
N PRO A 411 10.19 -28.72 -14.23
CA PRO A 411 10.39 -27.56 -15.06
C PRO A 411 9.52 -27.63 -16.31
N ALA A 412 8.85 -26.54 -16.65
CA ALA A 412 8.20 -26.39 -17.94
C ALA A 412 9.03 -25.45 -18.82
N PRO A 413 9.19 -25.73 -20.12
CA PRO A 413 9.76 -24.72 -21.02
C PRO A 413 8.80 -23.53 -21.09
N LEU A 414 9.27 -22.35 -20.69
CA LEU A 414 8.47 -21.13 -20.73
C LEU A 414 8.63 -20.44 -22.08
N PRO A 415 7.55 -19.90 -22.66
CA PRO A 415 7.63 -19.14 -23.90
C PRO A 415 8.43 -17.86 -23.69
N ALA A 416 9.21 -17.47 -24.68
CA ALA A 416 9.82 -16.16 -24.72
C ALA A 416 8.73 -15.09 -24.93
N TRP A 417 9.02 -13.87 -24.50
CA TRP A 417 8.20 -12.72 -24.84
C TRP A 417 8.28 -12.45 -26.34
N ASP A 418 7.15 -12.26 -27.00
CA ASP A 418 7.07 -12.03 -28.43
C ASP A 418 6.76 -10.54 -28.72
N GLU A 419 7.73 -9.87 -29.35
CA GLU A 419 7.63 -8.49 -29.79
C GLU A 419 7.53 -8.35 -31.33
N SER A 420 7.29 -9.45 -32.04
CA SER A 420 7.31 -9.48 -33.51
C SER A 420 6.19 -8.64 -34.16
N GLN A 421 5.16 -8.30 -33.41
CA GLN A 421 3.98 -7.60 -33.91
C GLN A 421 3.88 -6.13 -33.43
N VAL A 422 4.89 -5.63 -32.67
CA VAL A 422 4.85 -4.30 -32.08
C VAL A 422 5.93 -3.37 -32.63
N GLU A 423 5.63 -2.08 -32.65
CA GLU A 423 6.52 -1.01 -33.12
C GLU A 423 6.99 -0.12 -31.96
N ASN A 424 7.95 0.74 -32.21
CA ASN A 424 8.31 1.79 -31.25
C ASN A 424 7.22 2.88 -31.27
N ALA A 425 6.80 3.32 -30.09
CA ALA A 425 5.81 4.38 -29.97
C ALA A 425 6.35 5.73 -30.50
N ASP A 426 5.59 6.38 -31.34
CA ASP A 426 5.91 7.70 -31.87
C ASP A 426 5.62 8.82 -30.87
N GLU A 427 4.62 8.63 -30.00
CA GLU A 427 4.15 9.62 -29.05
C GLU A 427 4.03 9.06 -27.63
N GLN A 428 4.74 9.65 -26.68
CA GLN A 428 4.57 9.35 -25.25
C GLN A 428 3.54 10.26 -24.56
N VAL A 429 3.05 11.28 -25.26
CA VAL A 429 2.09 12.25 -24.72
C VAL A 429 0.78 11.57 -24.31
N VAL A 430 0.36 10.52 -25.03
CA VAL A 430 -0.87 9.75 -24.72
C VAL A 430 -0.78 9.09 -23.34
N ILE A 431 0.36 8.50 -23.00
CA ILE A 431 0.56 7.85 -21.70
C ILE A 431 0.52 8.88 -20.57
N ALA A 432 1.23 10.01 -20.73
CA ALA A 432 1.27 11.07 -19.72
C ALA A 432 -0.11 11.72 -19.51
N HIS A 433 -0.86 11.95 -20.60
CA HIS A 433 -2.21 12.51 -20.57
C HIS A 433 -3.18 11.57 -19.82
N ASN A 434 -3.23 10.31 -20.21
CA ASN A 434 -4.13 9.31 -19.62
C ASN A 434 -3.79 9.04 -18.14
N TRP A 435 -2.50 9.13 -17.77
CA TRP A 435 -2.05 9.07 -16.39
C TRP A 435 -2.63 10.20 -15.53
N ASP A 436 -2.52 11.43 -15.99
CA ASP A 436 -3.04 12.59 -15.26
C ASP A 436 -4.58 12.61 -15.23
N GLU A 437 -5.23 12.24 -16.33
CA GLU A 437 -6.69 12.15 -16.43
C GLU A 437 -7.24 11.10 -15.45
N LEU A 438 -6.71 9.89 -15.46
CA LEU A 438 -7.16 8.81 -14.56
C LEU A 438 -7.08 9.24 -13.10
N ARG A 439 -5.96 9.80 -12.68
CA ARG A 439 -5.73 10.21 -11.29
C ARG A 439 -6.64 11.36 -10.85
N LEU A 440 -6.90 12.30 -11.75
CA LEU A 440 -7.85 13.40 -11.51
C LEU A 440 -9.30 12.89 -11.46
N LEU A 441 -9.67 11.96 -12.35
CA LEU A 441 -10.97 11.29 -12.35
C LEU A 441 -11.22 10.59 -11.03
N MET A 442 -10.28 9.78 -10.57
CA MET A 442 -10.39 9.02 -9.31
C MET A 442 -10.50 9.95 -8.10
N TRP A 443 -9.70 11.03 -8.07
CA TRP A 443 -9.78 12.04 -7.03
C TRP A 443 -11.16 12.71 -6.96
N ASN A 444 -11.70 13.14 -8.10
CA ASN A 444 -12.94 13.92 -8.15
C ASN A 444 -14.20 13.08 -7.97
N TYR A 445 -14.22 11.84 -8.48
CA TYR A 445 -15.44 11.01 -8.54
C TYR A 445 -15.43 9.84 -7.58
N VAL A 446 -14.25 9.31 -7.20
CA VAL A 446 -14.08 8.08 -6.42
C VAL A 446 -13.35 8.32 -5.09
N GLY A 447 -13.22 9.59 -4.69
CA GLY A 447 -12.51 10.01 -3.48
C GLY A 447 -13.22 9.60 -2.18
N ILE A 448 -13.08 10.45 -1.14
CA ILE A 448 -13.52 10.16 0.22
C ILE A 448 -15.05 10.06 0.31
N VAL A 449 -15.79 11.00 -0.30
CA VAL A 449 -17.26 11.03 -0.33
C VAL A 449 -17.76 10.63 -1.70
N ARG A 450 -18.48 9.52 -1.77
CA ARG A 450 -18.94 8.87 -3.00
C ARG A 450 -20.44 9.01 -3.21
N THR A 451 -20.90 8.90 -4.46
CA THR A 451 -22.30 8.69 -4.84
C THR A 451 -22.34 7.68 -5.99
N THR A 452 -23.41 6.89 -6.09
CA THR A 452 -23.62 5.91 -7.17
C THR A 452 -23.42 6.54 -8.53
N LYS A 453 -24.06 7.69 -8.76
CA LYS A 453 -23.96 8.42 -10.04
C LYS A 453 -22.53 8.85 -10.41
N ARG A 454 -21.70 9.23 -9.42
CA ARG A 454 -20.28 9.55 -9.67
C ARG A 454 -19.48 8.30 -9.98
N LEU A 455 -19.71 7.22 -9.26
CA LEU A 455 -19.04 5.92 -9.48
C LEU A 455 -19.36 5.36 -10.86
N GLU A 456 -20.62 5.40 -11.31
CA GLU A 456 -21.04 4.98 -12.66
C GLU A 456 -20.36 5.81 -13.76
N ARG A 457 -20.28 7.13 -13.59
CA ARG A 457 -19.56 8.00 -14.51
C ARG A 457 -18.07 7.67 -14.56
N ALA A 458 -17.45 7.43 -13.39
CA ALA A 458 -16.06 7.03 -13.32
C ALA A 458 -15.83 5.71 -14.05
N LEU A 459 -16.68 4.70 -13.81
CA LEU A 459 -16.58 3.40 -14.47
C LEU A 459 -16.66 3.51 -15.99
N HIS A 460 -17.60 4.33 -16.50
CA HIS A 460 -17.73 4.58 -17.93
C HIS A 460 -16.46 5.22 -18.52
N ARG A 461 -15.89 6.22 -17.84
CA ARG A 461 -14.66 6.88 -18.32
C ARG A 461 -13.44 5.97 -18.24
N ILE A 462 -13.32 5.17 -17.17
CA ILE A 462 -12.27 4.16 -17.01
C ILE A 462 -12.32 3.13 -18.14
N ALA A 463 -13.52 2.70 -18.57
CA ALA A 463 -13.66 1.78 -19.69
C ALA A 463 -13.13 2.34 -21.02
N LEU A 464 -13.31 3.64 -21.27
CA LEU A 464 -12.75 4.32 -22.46
C LEU A 464 -11.22 4.38 -22.36
N LEU A 465 -10.67 4.84 -21.24
CA LEU A 465 -9.22 4.87 -21.02
C LEU A 465 -8.59 3.49 -21.15
N ARG A 466 -9.25 2.46 -20.61
CA ARG A 466 -8.79 1.08 -20.74
C ARG A 466 -8.70 0.63 -22.20
N SER A 467 -9.73 0.92 -23.00
CA SER A 467 -9.71 0.57 -24.43
C SER A 467 -8.55 1.24 -25.18
N GLU A 468 -8.29 2.52 -24.91
CA GLU A 468 -7.16 3.25 -25.51
C GLU A 468 -5.80 2.66 -25.08
N ILE A 469 -5.68 2.28 -23.79
CA ILE A 469 -4.45 1.69 -23.25
C ILE A 469 -4.23 0.27 -23.79
N ASP A 470 -5.29 -0.54 -23.91
CA ASP A 470 -5.22 -1.89 -24.47
C ASP A 470 -4.84 -1.85 -25.96
N ASP A 471 -5.38 -0.91 -26.71
CA ASP A 471 -5.00 -0.69 -28.11
C ASP A 471 -3.54 -0.24 -28.25
N TYR A 472 -3.09 0.66 -27.36
CA TYR A 472 -1.69 1.10 -27.34
C TYR A 472 -0.74 -0.04 -26.95
N TYR A 473 -1.11 -0.84 -25.94
CA TYR A 473 -0.33 -2.00 -25.49
C TYR A 473 -0.22 -3.08 -26.57
N ALA A 474 -1.23 -3.27 -27.39
CA ALA A 474 -1.26 -4.25 -28.47
C ALA A 474 -0.35 -3.88 -29.67
N ASN A 475 -0.10 -2.59 -29.88
CA ASN A 475 0.58 -2.09 -31.08
C ASN A 475 2.01 -1.60 -30.83
N PHE A 476 2.35 -1.25 -29.57
CA PHE A 476 3.63 -0.64 -29.24
C PHE A 476 4.44 -1.45 -28.23
N ARG A 477 5.77 -1.31 -28.32
CA ARG A 477 6.67 -1.92 -27.35
C ARG A 477 6.37 -1.45 -25.94
N VAL A 478 6.45 -2.38 -25.01
CA VAL A 478 6.18 -2.12 -23.60
C VAL A 478 7.25 -1.20 -23.00
N THR A 479 6.78 -0.20 -22.26
CA THR A 479 7.63 0.68 -21.45
C THR A 479 7.14 0.64 -20.00
N ARG A 480 7.99 1.04 -19.06
CA ARG A 480 7.58 1.13 -17.65
C ARG A 480 6.30 1.94 -17.47
N ASP A 481 6.25 3.13 -18.09
CA ASP A 481 5.14 4.07 -17.88
C ASP A 481 3.83 3.54 -18.47
N LEU A 482 3.88 2.83 -19.61
CA LEU A 482 2.73 2.13 -20.19
C LEU A 482 2.24 1.00 -19.28
N LEU A 483 3.15 0.20 -18.74
CA LEU A 483 2.80 -0.90 -17.83
C LEU A 483 2.20 -0.40 -16.53
N GLU A 484 2.77 0.66 -15.94
CA GLU A 484 2.23 1.29 -14.74
C GLU A 484 0.83 1.87 -15.00
N LEU A 485 0.60 2.52 -16.13
CA LEU A 485 -0.71 3.06 -16.52
C LEU A 485 -1.74 1.93 -16.73
N ARG A 486 -1.37 0.84 -17.41
CA ARG A 486 -2.21 -0.35 -17.59
C ARG A 486 -2.63 -0.95 -16.24
N ASN A 487 -1.71 -1.06 -15.30
CA ASN A 487 -2.02 -1.57 -13.97
C ASN A 487 -2.89 -0.61 -13.16
N LEU A 488 -2.66 0.70 -13.28
CA LEU A 488 -3.45 1.73 -12.59
C LEU A 488 -4.90 1.75 -13.07
N VAL A 489 -5.15 1.67 -14.39
CA VAL A 489 -6.52 1.69 -14.93
C VAL A 489 -7.30 0.45 -14.48
N GLU A 490 -6.63 -0.69 -14.40
CA GLU A 490 -7.23 -1.94 -13.89
C GLU A 490 -7.56 -1.83 -12.39
N CYS A 491 -6.64 -1.33 -11.57
CA CYS A 491 -6.90 -1.08 -10.15
C CYS A 491 -8.02 -0.05 -9.95
N ALA A 492 -8.09 1.00 -10.76
CA ALA A 492 -9.18 1.98 -10.72
C ALA A 492 -10.54 1.32 -10.99
N GLU A 493 -10.63 0.47 -12.00
CA GLU A 493 -11.85 -0.30 -12.29
C GLU A 493 -12.25 -1.17 -11.11
N LEU A 494 -11.31 -1.92 -10.50
CA LEU A 494 -11.56 -2.78 -9.34
C LEU A 494 -12.07 -1.97 -8.14
N ILE A 495 -11.49 -0.81 -7.87
CA ILE A 495 -11.93 0.10 -6.79
C ILE A 495 -13.36 0.56 -7.03
N VAL A 496 -13.68 1.01 -8.24
CA VAL A 496 -15.02 1.53 -8.57
C VAL A 496 -16.06 0.42 -8.55
N ARG A 497 -15.75 -0.76 -9.10
CA ARG A 497 -16.65 -1.92 -9.09
C ARG A 497 -16.94 -2.39 -7.66
N SER A 498 -15.93 -2.46 -6.81
CA SER A 498 -16.10 -2.79 -5.39
C SER A 498 -16.96 -1.76 -4.68
N ALA A 499 -16.72 -0.47 -4.92
CA ALA A 499 -17.50 0.62 -4.33
C ALA A 499 -18.97 0.62 -4.77
N LEU A 500 -19.27 0.25 -6.03
CA LEU A 500 -20.64 0.13 -6.53
C LEU A 500 -21.40 -1.04 -5.91
N LEU A 501 -20.71 -2.13 -5.56
CA LEU A 501 -21.31 -3.30 -4.94
C LEU A 501 -21.64 -3.08 -3.45
N ARG A 502 -20.99 -2.12 -2.77
CA ARG A 502 -21.19 -1.86 -1.35
C ARG A 502 -22.30 -0.84 -1.10
N HIS A 503 -23.48 -1.30 -0.74
CA HIS A 503 -24.66 -0.48 -0.49
C HIS A 503 -24.80 -0.09 0.99
N GLU A 504 -23.72 0.40 1.59
CA GLU A 504 -23.66 0.92 2.95
C GLU A 504 -22.52 1.96 3.08
N SER A 505 -22.46 2.66 4.21
CA SER A 505 -21.28 3.41 4.63
C SER A 505 -20.62 2.69 5.81
N ARG A 506 -19.32 2.34 5.66
CA ARG A 506 -18.56 1.59 6.67
C ARG A 506 -17.07 1.93 6.56
N GLY A 507 -16.45 2.28 7.69
CA GLY A 507 -15.02 2.62 7.72
C GLY A 507 -14.66 3.66 6.65
N LEU A 508 -13.72 3.29 5.77
CA LEU A 508 -13.20 4.18 4.72
C LEU A 508 -14.16 4.36 3.52
N HIS A 509 -15.17 3.52 3.37
CA HIS A 509 -16.18 3.68 2.31
C HIS A 509 -17.36 4.49 2.82
N PHE A 510 -17.51 5.72 2.33
CA PHE A 510 -18.65 6.58 2.64
C PHE A 510 -19.44 6.93 1.37
N SER A 511 -20.72 6.55 1.35
CA SER A 511 -21.65 6.86 0.27
C SER A 511 -22.79 7.75 0.76
N ARG A 512 -23.04 8.86 0.05
CA ARG A 512 -24.18 9.75 0.34
C ARG A 512 -25.52 9.08 0.03
N ASP A 513 -25.54 8.13 -0.90
CA ASP A 513 -26.76 7.41 -1.28
C ASP A 513 -27.09 6.29 -0.30
N TYR A 514 -26.06 5.76 0.39
CA TYR A 514 -26.18 4.70 1.40
C TYR A 514 -25.45 5.11 2.69
N PRO A 515 -25.95 6.13 3.43
CA PRO A 515 -25.22 6.71 4.56
C PRO A 515 -25.20 5.84 5.82
N ARG A 516 -26.02 4.79 5.87
CA ARG A 516 -26.15 3.91 7.05
C ARG A 516 -25.19 2.73 6.95
N THR A 517 -24.65 2.31 8.09
CA THR A 517 -23.93 1.04 8.24
C THR A 517 -24.93 -0.10 8.39
N LEU A 518 -24.77 -1.18 7.64
CA LEU A 518 -25.60 -2.37 7.76
C LEU A 518 -25.23 -3.17 9.02
N PRO A 519 -26.19 -3.84 9.68
CA PRO A 519 -25.90 -4.62 10.89
C PRO A 519 -25.03 -5.85 10.60
N VAL A 520 -25.12 -6.41 9.40
CA VAL A 520 -24.26 -7.52 8.91
C VAL A 520 -23.63 -7.10 7.60
N SER A 521 -22.34 -7.34 7.47
CA SER A 521 -21.58 -7.03 6.26
C SER A 521 -20.59 -8.14 5.95
N PHE A 522 -20.21 -8.24 4.68
CA PHE A 522 -19.25 -9.21 4.16
C PHE A 522 -18.19 -8.51 3.32
N PRO A 523 -17.01 -9.10 3.16
CA PRO A 523 -16.03 -8.60 2.19
C PRO A 523 -16.63 -8.50 0.79
N THR A 524 -16.31 -7.42 0.08
CA THR A 524 -16.64 -7.29 -1.35
C THR A 524 -15.62 -8.07 -2.17
N VAL A 525 -15.99 -9.22 -2.70
CA VAL A 525 -15.09 -10.08 -3.49
C VAL A 525 -15.43 -9.97 -4.97
N LEU A 526 -14.46 -9.60 -5.78
CA LEU A 526 -14.55 -9.62 -7.23
C LEU A 526 -13.91 -10.90 -7.79
N ILE A 527 -14.55 -11.47 -8.79
CA ILE A 527 -14.13 -12.69 -9.50
C ILE A 527 -14.03 -12.35 -10.98
N THR A 528 -12.97 -12.79 -11.63
CA THR A 528 -12.79 -12.60 -13.08
C THR A 528 -13.86 -13.34 -13.88
N PRO A 529 -14.37 -12.75 -14.98
CA PRO A 529 -15.45 -13.38 -15.78
C PRO A 529 -15.14 -14.79 -16.28
N GLY A 530 -13.86 -15.12 -16.47
CA GLY A 530 -13.42 -16.46 -16.93
C GLY A 530 -13.35 -17.53 -15.83
N ASN A 531 -13.52 -17.16 -14.55
CA ASN A 531 -13.36 -18.05 -13.40
C ASN A 531 -14.70 -18.35 -12.67
N ARG A 532 -15.84 -18.11 -13.34
CA ARG A 532 -17.14 -18.60 -12.86
C ARG A 532 -17.20 -20.12 -13.05
N ARG A 533 -16.66 -20.84 -12.07
CA ARG A 533 -16.95 -22.27 -11.88
C ARG A 533 -18.04 -22.45 -10.83
#